data_035949134782e6039d7af66470a81669
#
_entry.id   035949134782e6039d7af66470a81669
#
_cell.length_a   1.000
_cell.length_b   1.000
_cell.length_c   1.000
_cell.angle_alpha   90.00
_cell.angle_beta   90.00
_cell.angle_gamma   90.00
#
_symmetry.space_group_name_H-M   'P 1'
#
loop_
_entity.id
_entity.type
_entity.pdbx_description
1 polymer ?
#
loop_
_entity_poly.entity_id
_entity_poly.type
_entity_poly.pdbx_seq_one_letter_code
_entity_poly.pdbx_strand_id
1 'polypeptide(L)'
;MSESIKGLKRTHMCGAPTEADLGTSVVMMGWVQKRRDLGGLIFVDLRDRTGIMQVVFDEQACSPEMFHKAESIRTEYVIAVAGPIIERDAETVNPALPTGTIEVKASELRILAEANTPPFFVDDEQVNDNLRLKYRYIDLRRPEMQRNLMLKHKVGGWVRS
;
A
#
# COMPACT_ATOMS: atom_id res chain seq x y z
N MET A 1 5.68 -15.90 -8.58
CA MET A 1 6.63 -16.54 -7.62
C MET A 1 6.90 -15.54 -6.49
N SER A 2 6.72 -15.95 -5.23
CA SER A 2 6.99 -15.09 -4.06
C SER A 2 8.49 -14.91 -3.85
N GLU A 3 8.90 -13.68 -3.59
CA GLU A 3 10.30 -13.32 -3.32
C GLU A 3 10.55 -13.22 -1.80
N SER A 4 11.80 -13.40 -1.41
CA SER A 4 12.19 -13.35 0.00
C SER A 4 12.30 -11.91 0.51
N ILE A 5 11.81 -11.67 1.72
CA ILE A 5 12.02 -10.41 2.46
C ILE A 5 13.46 -10.26 2.99
N LYS A 6 14.27 -11.32 2.89
CA LYS A 6 15.64 -11.33 3.45
C LYS A 6 16.45 -10.12 2.95
N GLY A 7 17.04 -9.40 3.88
CA GLY A 7 17.85 -8.20 3.60
C GLY A 7 17.05 -6.89 3.51
N LEU A 8 15.71 -6.93 3.51
CA LEU A 8 14.87 -5.75 3.60
C LEU A 8 14.26 -5.62 5.01
N LYS A 9 14.37 -4.44 5.58
CA LYS A 9 13.71 -4.08 6.83
C LYS A 9 12.82 -2.87 6.57
N ARG A 10 11.51 -2.98 6.88
CA ARG A 10 10.60 -1.84 6.81
C ARG A 10 11.12 -0.68 7.65
N THR A 11 11.19 0.51 7.05
CA THR A 11 11.57 1.75 7.73
C THR A 11 10.35 2.56 8.14
N HIS A 12 9.34 2.65 7.26
CA HIS A 12 8.13 3.44 7.46
C HIS A 12 6.87 2.64 7.16
N MET A 13 5.79 2.97 7.86
CA MET A 13 4.43 2.55 7.51
C MET A 13 3.89 3.45 6.40
N CYS A 14 2.91 2.96 5.61
CA CYS A 14 2.44 3.67 4.41
C CYS A 14 1.76 5.02 4.70
N GLY A 15 1.13 5.18 5.86
CA GLY A 15 0.47 6.43 6.25
C GLY A 15 1.32 7.32 7.16
N ALA A 16 2.57 6.97 7.43
CA ALA A 16 3.41 7.70 8.39
C ALA A 16 4.19 8.88 7.78
N PRO A 17 4.73 8.81 6.53
CA PRO A 17 5.54 9.89 5.98
C PRO A 17 4.75 11.17 5.75
N THR A 18 5.48 12.27 5.83
CA THR A 18 5.03 13.63 5.60
C THR A 18 5.97 14.34 4.62
N GLU A 19 5.68 15.57 4.26
CA GLU A 19 6.56 16.40 3.43
C GLU A 19 7.95 16.65 4.08
N ALA A 20 8.07 16.51 5.40
CA ALA A 20 9.35 16.60 6.09
C ALA A 20 10.32 15.43 5.75
N ASP A 21 9.77 14.33 5.21
CA ASP A 21 10.54 13.15 4.82
C ASP A 21 10.98 13.17 3.35
N LEU A 22 10.73 14.27 2.62
CA LEU A 22 11.17 14.43 1.23
C LEU A 22 12.67 14.16 1.06
N GLY A 23 13.04 13.40 0.04
CA GLY A 23 14.41 12.97 -0.24
C GLY A 23 14.88 11.78 0.60
N THR A 24 14.16 11.40 1.64
CA THR A 24 14.52 10.23 2.46
C THR A 24 14.25 8.94 1.71
N SER A 25 15.22 8.03 1.68
CA SER A 25 15.03 6.68 1.14
C SER A 25 14.31 5.80 2.17
N VAL A 26 13.20 5.20 1.76
CA VAL A 26 12.34 4.39 2.62
C VAL A 26 12.17 2.97 2.08
N VAL A 27 11.88 2.04 2.99
CA VAL A 27 11.40 0.69 2.66
C VAL A 27 10.00 0.54 3.24
N MET A 28 9.04 0.34 2.35
CA MET A 28 7.63 0.13 2.70
C MET A 28 7.15 -1.24 2.25
N MET A 29 6.19 -1.79 2.97
CA MET A 29 5.59 -3.08 2.67
C MET A 29 4.10 -3.00 2.94
N GLY A 30 3.31 -3.54 2.03
CA GLY A 30 1.85 -3.48 2.18
C GLY A 30 1.12 -4.29 1.12
N TRP A 31 -0.18 -4.11 1.09
CA TRP A 31 -1.06 -4.64 0.07
C TRP A 31 -1.27 -3.63 -1.04
N VAL A 32 -1.26 -4.09 -2.29
CA VAL A 32 -1.64 -3.28 -3.45
C VAL A 32 -3.15 -3.05 -3.41
N GLN A 33 -3.58 -1.81 -3.21
CA GLN A 33 -4.99 -1.47 -3.29
C GLN A 33 -5.42 -1.21 -4.73
N LYS A 34 -4.65 -0.44 -5.48
CA LYS A 34 -4.94 -0.09 -6.86
C LYS A 34 -3.66 0.03 -7.67
N ARG A 35 -3.69 -0.38 -8.92
CA ARG A 35 -2.64 -0.14 -9.91
C ARG A 35 -3.23 0.64 -11.09
N ARG A 36 -2.49 1.62 -11.55
CA ARG A 36 -2.80 2.40 -12.75
C ARG A 36 -1.58 2.39 -13.65
N ASP A 37 -1.79 2.12 -14.91
CA ASP A 37 -0.77 2.08 -15.94
C ASP A 37 -1.08 3.19 -16.95
N LEU A 38 -0.18 4.14 -17.09
CA LEU A 38 -0.33 5.32 -17.95
C LEU A 38 0.72 5.34 -19.06
N GLY A 39 1.20 4.17 -19.47
CA GLY A 39 2.19 4.02 -20.53
C GLY A 39 3.55 4.62 -20.12
N GLY A 40 4.49 3.82 -19.71
CA GLY A 40 5.80 4.28 -19.22
C GLY A 40 5.83 4.71 -17.75
N LEU A 41 4.67 4.95 -17.12
CA LEU A 41 4.52 5.21 -15.69
C LEU A 41 3.48 4.27 -15.08
N ILE A 42 3.87 3.51 -14.06
CA ILE A 42 2.96 2.66 -13.29
C ILE A 42 2.84 3.23 -11.89
N PHE A 43 1.61 3.54 -11.48
CA PHE A 43 1.29 4.00 -10.13
C PHE A 43 0.63 2.88 -9.34
N VAL A 44 1.09 2.67 -8.12
CA VAL A 44 0.56 1.67 -7.19
C VAL A 44 0.21 2.36 -5.88
N ASP A 45 -1.05 2.24 -5.48
CA ASP A 45 -1.50 2.64 -4.15
C ASP A 45 -1.19 1.49 -3.18
N LEU A 46 -0.13 1.63 -2.41
CA LEU A 46 0.33 0.68 -1.41
C LEU A 46 -0.33 0.98 -0.07
N ARG A 47 -1.07 0.02 0.46
CA ARG A 47 -1.86 0.16 1.69
C ARG A 47 -1.28 -0.70 2.81
N ASP A 48 -1.28 -0.14 4.01
CA ASP A 48 -1.15 -0.88 5.26
C ASP A 48 -2.20 -0.41 6.29
N ARG A 49 -2.05 -0.80 7.56
CA ARG A 49 -2.99 -0.42 8.63
C ARG A 49 -2.97 1.07 8.98
N THR A 50 -1.99 1.84 8.54
CA THR A 50 -1.83 3.26 8.88
C THR A 50 -2.36 4.18 7.79
N GLY A 51 -2.42 3.70 6.54
CA GLY A 51 -2.87 4.49 5.41
C GLY A 51 -2.38 3.96 4.08
N ILE A 52 -2.34 4.84 3.11
CA ILE A 52 -1.97 4.56 1.73
C ILE A 52 -0.79 5.45 1.34
N MET A 53 0.19 4.89 0.63
CA MET A 53 1.26 5.61 -0.03
C MET A 53 1.23 5.29 -1.53
N GLN A 54 1.27 6.31 -2.37
CA GLN A 54 1.48 6.11 -3.80
C GLN A 54 2.93 5.76 -4.07
N VAL A 55 3.14 4.78 -4.91
CA VAL A 55 4.45 4.37 -5.42
C VAL A 55 4.44 4.54 -6.94
N VAL A 56 5.46 5.17 -7.49
CA VAL A 56 5.63 5.34 -8.93
C VAL A 56 6.80 4.51 -9.45
N PHE A 57 6.54 3.78 -10.52
CA PHE A 57 7.55 3.08 -11.33
C PHE A 57 7.64 3.79 -12.67
N ASP A 58 8.81 4.30 -12.97
CA ASP A 58 9.11 5.07 -14.19
C ASP A 58 9.97 4.20 -15.10
N GLU A 59 9.48 3.87 -16.29
CA GLU A 59 10.16 3.02 -17.27
C GLU A 59 11.57 3.54 -17.60
N GLN A 60 11.75 4.86 -17.61
CA GLN A 60 13.04 5.47 -17.92
C GLN A 60 14.06 5.41 -16.77
N ALA A 61 13.55 5.30 -15.53
CA ALA A 61 14.36 5.28 -14.31
C ALA A 61 14.55 3.88 -13.72
N CYS A 62 13.62 2.97 -14.00
CA CYS A 62 13.64 1.59 -13.54
C CYS A 62 14.47 0.69 -14.50
N SER A 63 14.99 -0.42 -13.97
CA SER A 63 15.46 -1.48 -14.88
C SER A 63 14.27 -2.10 -15.63
N PRO A 64 14.44 -2.56 -16.88
CA PRO A 64 13.38 -3.22 -17.64
C PRO A 64 12.75 -4.40 -16.89
N GLU A 65 13.54 -5.16 -16.13
CA GLU A 65 13.06 -6.27 -15.31
C GLU A 65 12.14 -5.81 -14.17
N MET A 66 12.50 -4.70 -13.51
CA MET A 66 11.67 -4.14 -12.43
C MET A 66 10.39 -3.54 -12.99
N PHE A 67 10.44 -2.85 -14.12
CA PHE A 67 9.26 -2.29 -14.77
C PHE A 67 8.29 -3.39 -15.21
N HIS A 68 8.80 -4.44 -15.89
CA HIS A 68 7.99 -5.60 -16.26
C HIS A 68 7.39 -6.33 -15.04
N LYS A 69 8.14 -6.39 -13.92
CA LYS A 69 7.60 -6.90 -12.66
C LYS A 69 6.45 -6.02 -12.15
N ALA A 70 6.57 -4.69 -12.22
CA ALA A 70 5.52 -3.75 -11.83
C ALA A 70 4.26 -3.89 -12.69
N GLU A 71 4.39 -4.20 -14.00
CA GLU A 71 3.26 -4.52 -14.87
C GLU A 71 2.47 -5.75 -14.42
N SER A 72 3.15 -6.72 -13.81
CA SER A 72 2.53 -7.97 -13.34
C SER A 72 1.75 -7.84 -12.01
N ILE A 73 1.94 -6.72 -11.27
CA ILE A 73 1.29 -6.47 -9.99
C ILE A 73 -0.23 -6.42 -10.15
N ARG A 74 -0.93 -7.07 -9.22
CA ARG A 74 -2.40 -7.04 -9.13
C ARG A 74 -2.86 -6.63 -7.74
N THR A 75 -4.13 -6.28 -7.64
CA THR A 75 -4.79 -5.92 -6.37
C THR A 75 -4.60 -7.03 -5.33
N GLU A 76 -4.38 -6.62 -4.08
CA GLU A 76 -4.12 -7.45 -2.90
C GLU A 76 -2.80 -8.25 -2.94
N TYR A 77 -1.94 -8.08 -3.95
CA TYR A 77 -0.57 -8.57 -3.85
C TYR A 77 0.13 -7.92 -2.66
N VAL A 78 0.99 -8.66 -1.99
CA VAL A 78 1.87 -8.13 -0.95
C VAL A 78 3.21 -7.80 -1.59
N ILE A 79 3.59 -6.54 -1.54
CA ILE A 79 4.86 -6.08 -2.10
C ILE A 79 5.71 -5.36 -1.07
N ALA A 80 7.01 -5.38 -1.29
CA ALA A 80 7.98 -4.52 -0.64
C ALA A 80 8.59 -3.60 -1.70
N VAL A 81 8.66 -2.31 -1.38
CA VAL A 81 9.22 -1.27 -2.25
C VAL A 81 10.25 -0.47 -1.48
N ALA A 82 11.37 -0.19 -2.11
CA ALA A 82 12.36 0.78 -1.61
C ALA A 82 12.53 1.93 -2.60
N GLY A 83 12.77 3.12 -2.08
CA GLY A 83 13.03 4.30 -2.90
C GLY A 83 12.93 5.61 -2.12
N PRO A 84 13.34 6.73 -2.72
CA PRO A 84 13.18 8.05 -2.12
C PRO A 84 11.73 8.51 -2.14
N ILE A 85 11.34 9.27 -1.12
CA ILE A 85 10.10 10.03 -1.12
C ILE A 85 10.32 11.27 -1.96
N ILE A 86 9.41 11.51 -2.90
CA ILE A 86 9.39 12.69 -3.77
C ILE A 86 8.05 13.41 -3.65
N GLU A 87 8.02 14.66 -4.06
CA GLU A 87 6.79 15.43 -4.21
C GLU A 87 6.02 14.96 -5.44
N ARG A 88 4.68 14.87 -5.34
CA ARG A 88 3.84 14.58 -6.50
C ARG A 88 3.74 15.80 -7.40
N ASP A 89 3.59 15.55 -8.69
CA ASP A 89 3.20 16.60 -9.62
C ASP A 89 1.87 17.22 -9.20
N ALA A 90 1.75 18.54 -9.35
CA ALA A 90 0.57 19.31 -8.92
C ALA A 90 -0.76 18.74 -9.43
N GLU A 91 -0.75 18.13 -10.63
CA GLU A 91 -1.93 17.51 -11.25
C GLU A 91 -2.30 16.15 -10.62
N THR A 92 -1.37 15.54 -9.88
CA THR A 92 -1.54 14.20 -9.28
C THR A 92 -1.74 14.24 -7.77
N VAL A 93 -1.71 15.43 -7.15
CA VAL A 93 -1.99 15.62 -5.73
C VAL A 93 -3.39 15.11 -5.38
N ASN A 94 -3.49 14.29 -4.33
CA ASN A 94 -4.75 13.74 -3.85
C ASN A 94 -5.09 14.26 -2.44
N PRO A 95 -5.95 15.28 -2.31
CA PRO A 95 -6.27 15.89 -1.01
C PRO A 95 -7.05 14.95 -0.08
N ALA A 96 -7.57 13.83 -0.57
CA ALA A 96 -8.28 12.85 0.25
C ALA A 96 -7.33 11.97 1.09
N LEU A 97 -6.03 11.98 0.79
CA LEU A 97 -5.04 11.20 1.51
C LEU A 97 -4.11 12.11 2.33
N PRO A 98 -3.78 11.76 3.58
CA PRO A 98 -2.78 12.49 4.36
C PRO A 98 -1.40 12.56 3.68
N THR A 99 -1.06 11.52 2.89
CA THR A 99 0.18 11.40 2.10
C THR A 99 0.00 11.88 0.66
N GLY A 100 -1.07 12.61 0.37
CA GLY A 100 -1.50 12.93 -0.99
C GLY A 100 -0.63 13.90 -1.77
N THR A 101 0.30 14.60 -1.12
CA THR A 101 1.26 15.51 -1.72
C THR A 101 2.60 14.84 -2.07
N ILE A 102 2.83 13.64 -1.55
CA ILE A 102 4.09 12.91 -1.69
C ILE A 102 3.88 11.51 -2.27
N GLU A 103 4.94 10.95 -2.83
CA GLU A 103 4.97 9.58 -3.34
C GLU A 103 6.35 8.97 -3.21
N VAL A 104 6.46 7.65 -3.34
CA VAL A 104 7.74 6.93 -3.38
C VAL A 104 8.12 6.64 -4.82
N LYS A 105 9.28 7.14 -5.28
CA LYS A 105 9.86 6.74 -6.55
C LYS A 105 10.59 5.41 -6.35
N ALA A 106 10.06 4.33 -6.90
CA ALA A 106 10.58 2.98 -6.68
C ALA A 106 11.99 2.82 -7.28
N SER A 107 12.92 2.31 -6.47
CA SER A 107 14.25 1.86 -6.87
C SER A 107 14.47 0.36 -6.69
N GLU A 108 13.63 -0.29 -5.86
CA GLU A 108 13.58 -1.73 -5.68
C GLU A 108 12.14 -2.19 -5.50
N LEU A 109 11.79 -3.34 -6.08
CA LEU A 109 10.48 -3.98 -5.96
C LEU A 109 10.66 -5.47 -5.68
N ARG A 110 9.97 -5.99 -4.66
CA ARG A 110 9.80 -7.42 -4.42
C ARG A 110 8.33 -7.78 -4.28
N ILE A 111 7.91 -8.82 -4.96
CA ILE A 111 6.57 -9.41 -4.79
C ILE A 111 6.70 -10.49 -3.71
N LEU A 112 6.23 -10.18 -2.49
CA LEU A 112 6.33 -11.07 -1.34
C LEU A 112 5.27 -12.17 -1.37
N ALA A 113 4.06 -11.84 -1.85
CA ALA A 113 2.99 -12.81 -2.05
C ALA A 113 2.04 -12.34 -3.16
N GLU A 114 1.69 -13.25 -4.01
CA GLU A 114 0.63 -13.08 -4.99
C GLU A 114 -0.72 -13.37 -4.34
N ALA A 115 -1.79 -12.80 -4.87
CA ALA A 115 -3.15 -13.03 -4.43
C ALA A 115 -4.06 -13.33 -5.62
N ASN A 116 -5.04 -14.19 -5.41
CA ASN A 116 -6.16 -14.32 -6.32
C ASN A 116 -7.04 -13.07 -6.24
N THR A 117 -7.83 -12.81 -7.28
CA THR A 117 -8.80 -11.72 -7.26
C THR A 117 -9.69 -11.84 -6.01
N PRO A 118 -9.75 -10.82 -5.16
CA PRO A 118 -10.55 -10.88 -3.95
C PRO A 118 -12.05 -10.92 -4.31
N PRO A 119 -12.89 -11.55 -3.47
CA PRO A 119 -14.35 -11.62 -3.70
C PRO A 119 -15.04 -10.26 -3.57
N PHE A 120 -14.39 -9.28 -2.94
CA PHE A 120 -14.79 -7.88 -2.87
C PHE A 120 -13.56 -7.01 -2.54
N PHE A 121 -13.61 -5.74 -2.89
CA PHE A 121 -12.55 -4.79 -2.57
C PHE A 121 -12.74 -4.19 -1.17
N VAL A 122 -11.64 -3.81 -0.53
CA VAL A 122 -11.63 -3.29 0.84
C VAL A 122 -12.33 -1.93 0.95
N ASP A 123 -12.38 -1.17 -0.14
CA ASP A 123 -13.02 0.13 -0.28
C ASP A 123 -14.46 0.06 -0.85
N ASP A 124 -14.97 -1.13 -1.14
CA ASP A 124 -16.35 -1.30 -1.60
C ASP A 124 -17.33 -1.19 -0.41
N GLU A 125 -18.17 -0.15 -0.44
CA GLU A 125 -19.13 0.13 0.63
C GLU A 125 -20.40 -0.74 0.55
N GLN A 126 -20.70 -1.33 -0.62
CA GLN A 126 -21.96 -2.04 -0.87
C GLN A 126 -21.85 -3.57 -0.76
N VAL A 127 -20.89 -4.07 0.00
CA VAL A 127 -20.68 -5.52 0.15
C VAL A 127 -21.72 -6.11 1.10
N ASN A 128 -22.37 -7.18 0.65
CA ASN A 128 -23.33 -7.94 1.46
C ASN A 128 -22.68 -8.52 2.72
N ASP A 129 -23.38 -8.44 3.86
CA ASP A 129 -22.87 -8.88 5.16
C ASP A 129 -22.50 -10.37 5.19
N ASN A 130 -23.25 -11.24 4.49
CA ASN A 130 -22.91 -12.67 4.40
C ASN A 130 -21.55 -12.87 3.70
N LEU A 131 -21.26 -12.08 2.66
CA LEU A 131 -19.99 -12.15 1.97
C LEU A 131 -18.84 -11.63 2.85
N ARG A 132 -19.07 -10.54 3.58
CA ARG A 132 -18.12 -9.98 4.56
C ARG A 132 -17.82 -10.99 5.69
N LEU A 133 -18.82 -11.67 6.20
CA LEU A 133 -18.67 -12.69 7.24
C LEU A 133 -17.90 -13.91 6.71
N LYS A 134 -18.20 -14.37 5.48
CA LYS A 134 -17.52 -15.50 4.83
C LYS A 134 -16.03 -15.20 4.61
N TYR A 135 -15.70 -13.99 4.17
CA TYR A 135 -14.33 -13.57 3.89
C TYR A 135 -13.83 -12.56 4.93
N ARG A 136 -14.03 -12.89 6.20
CA ARG A 136 -13.75 -12.02 7.34
C ARG A 136 -12.34 -11.44 7.34
N TYR A 137 -11.34 -12.20 6.89
CA TYR A 137 -9.95 -11.77 6.81
C TYR A 137 -9.73 -10.59 5.84
N ILE A 138 -10.55 -10.43 4.79
CA ILE A 138 -10.54 -9.26 3.91
C ILE A 138 -11.31 -8.11 4.59
N ASP A 139 -12.49 -8.39 5.14
CA ASP A 139 -13.32 -7.39 5.81
C ASP A 139 -12.57 -6.69 6.96
N LEU A 140 -11.75 -7.42 7.71
CA LEU A 140 -10.91 -6.86 8.78
C LEU A 140 -9.81 -5.89 8.29
N ARG A 141 -9.54 -5.83 6.99
CA ARG A 141 -8.62 -4.86 6.38
C ARG A 141 -9.30 -3.52 6.06
N ARG A 142 -10.62 -3.45 6.13
CA ARG A 142 -11.38 -2.22 5.91
C ARG A 142 -11.04 -1.19 6.99
N PRO A 143 -10.88 0.10 6.63
CA PRO A 143 -10.49 1.14 7.59
C PRO A 143 -11.44 1.23 8.80
N GLU A 144 -12.74 1.08 8.57
CA GLU A 144 -13.75 1.07 9.64
C GLU A 144 -13.53 -0.08 10.62
N MET A 145 -13.33 -1.30 10.11
CA MET A 145 -13.12 -2.49 10.94
C MET A 145 -11.83 -2.39 11.73
N GLN A 146 -10.78 -1.85 11.12
CA GLN A 146 -9.51 -1.62 11.82
C GLN A 146 -9.66 -0.60 12.95
N ARG A 147 -10.37 0.52 12.71
CA ARG A 147 -10.66 1.50 13.77
C ARG A 147 -11.41 0.86 14.93
N ASN A 148 -12.42 0.05 14.64
CA ASN A 148 -13.21 -0.65 15.66
C ASN A 148 -12.36 -1.62 16.48
N LEU A 149 -11.47 -2.40 15.84
CA LEU A 149 -10.56 -3.31 16.54
C LEU A 149 -9.54 -2.56 17.40
N MET A 150 -8.99 -1.47 16.89
CA MET A 150 -8.04 -0.65 17.64
C MET A 150 -8.71 0.02 18.85
N LEU A 151 -9.96 0.49 18.70
CA LEU A 151 -10.73 1.03 19.81
C LEU A 151 -11.00 -0.04 20.89
N LYS A 152 -11.44 -1.23 20.47
CA LYS A 152 -11.62 -2.38 21.39
C LYS A 152 -10.35 -2.72 22.15
N HIS A 153 -9.21 -2.73 21.46
CA HIS A 153 -7.91 -2.99 22.08
C HIS A 153 -7.57 -1.94 23.14
N LYS A 154 -7.74 -0.64 22.82
CA LYS A 154 -7.48 0.47 23.76
C LYS A 154 -8.38 0.38 24.99
N VAL A 155 -9.68 0.20 24.80
CA VAL A 155 -10.64 0.06 25.91
C VAL A 155 -10.29 -1.14 26.78
N GLY A 156 -10.00 -2.30 26.18
CA GLY A 156 -9.58 -3.48 26.93
C GLY A 156 -8.23 -3.32 27.65
N GLY A 157 -7.36 -2.45 27.17
CA GLY A 157 -6.14 -2.03 27.88
C GLY A 157 -6.46 -1.21 29.13
N TRP A 158 -7.32 -0.21 29.00
CA TRP A 158 -7.71 0.66 30.13
C TRP A 158 -8.47 -0.09 31.24
N VAL A 159 -9.26 -1.09 30.88
CA VAL A 159 -10.00 -1.91 31.89
C VAL A 159 -9.04 -2.83 32.68
N ARG A 160 -7.86 -3.17 32.10
CA ARG A 160 -6.88 -4.07 32.73
C ARG A 160 -5.72 -3.36 33.43
N SER A 161 -5.58 -2.04 33.24
CA SER A 161 -4.62 -1.20 33.94
C SER A 161 -5.21 -0.64 35.23
#